data_5f49dfbc0c17ab1c860930b1f918e46d
#
_entry.id   5f49dfbc0c17ab1c860930b1f918e46d
#
_cell.length_a   1.000
_cell.length_b   1.000
_cell.length_c   1.000
_cell.angle_alpha   90.00
_cell.angle_beta   90.00
_cell.angle_gamma   90.00
#
_symmetry.space_group_name_H-M   'P 1'
#
loop_
_entity.id
_entity.type
_entity.pdbx_description
1 polymer ?
#
loop_
_entity_poly.entity_id
_entity_poly.type
_entity_poly.pdbx_seq_one_letter_code
_entity_poly.pdbx_strand_id
1 'polypeptide(L)'
;MLLLFKSSLMMRSLAVTIFIFLIPVCNIFGQAKEDSGTQAGDVSLRIKSIAFIRDTEYSSPVIEGYTLPGFFFHPELVYAPSSKFNISAGVHLLKYAGKEKFSQIKPVLSASLKVSEKSTLTIGTLNGSDRHRMFDPHFDSERLYTAYSEDGFQITSVNDHFFNDTWLSWENFIVKGDSTREIFTFGESFKYTSSPIADFIRVEVPLQIQFKHFGGQISNYPEQVETFFNMASGLRINFDLAQKRYGETGIEYLQFINNQLNGVSASGISHGYGSWVRFHYKYKALYLGAAYWKAHNFFAPNGNNIYGSVSDYQTNVVIPERKIISNFVYLTLLPESYVELFFGLDTYYDVRDKRLDYALTLHLNFDKLIRLATVKQ
;
A
#
# COMPACT_ATOMS: atom_id res chain seq x y z
N MET A 1 -40.62 11.19 3.05
CA MET A 1 -39.57 11.58 4.00
C MET A 1 -39.41 10.63 5.20
N LEU A 2 -40.33 9.74 5.50
CA LEU A 2 -40.24 8.75 6.62
C LEU A 2 -39.60 7.39 6.23
N LEU A 3 -39.48 7.06 4.93
CA LEU A 3 -38.94 5.79 4.46
C LEU A 3 -37.39 5.77 4.33
N LEU A 4 -36.75 6.93 4.18
CA LEU A 4 -35.30 7.04 4.07
C LEU A 4 -34.59 6.95 5.44
N PHE A 5 -35.28 7.25 6.54
CA PHE A 5 -34.72 7.12 7.89
C PHE A 5 -34.70 5.69 8.43
N LYS A 6 -35.58 4.81 7.93
CA LYS A 6 -35.61 3.39 8.37
C LYS A 6 -34.50 2.53 7.78
N SER A 7 -34.02 2.84 6.57
CA SER A 7 -32.94 2.08 5.93
C SER A 7 -31.57 2.33 6.61
N SER A 8 -31.29 3.57 7.01
CA SER A 8 -30.04 3.93 7.70
C SER A 8 -29.94 3.33 9.11
N LEU A 9 -31.06 3.14 9.80
CA LEU A 9 -31.08 2.55 11.15
C LEU A 9 -30.90 1.00 11.10
N MET A 10 -31.39 0.35 10.05
CA MET A 10 -31.29 -1.09 9.84
C MET A 10 -29.86 -1.51 9.44
N MET A 11 -29.17 -0.71 8.62
CA MET A 11 -27.74 -0.92 8.31
C MET A 11 -26.82 -0.67 9.51
N ARG A 12 -27.14 0.33 10.34
CA ARG A 12 -26.39 0.58 11.60
C ARG A 12 -26.51 -0.58 12.59
N SER A 13 -27.69 -1.22 12.65
CA SER A 13 -27.94 -2.42 13.47
C SER A 13 -27.16 -3.64 12.95
N LEU A 14 -27.04 -3.81 11.62
CA LEU A 14 -26.34 -4.95 11.01
C LEU A 14 -24.83 -4.86 11.24
N ALA A 15 -24.22 -3.68 11.11
CA ALA A 15 -22.79 -3.46 11.35
C ALA A 15 -22.41 -3.71 12.82
N VAL A 16 -23.23 -3.29 13.76
CA VAL A 16 -23.03 -3.52 15.20
C VAL A 16 -23.25 -4.99 15.57
N THR A 17 -24.18 -5.69 14.93
CA THR A 17 -24.45 -7.12 15.18
C THR A 17 -23.34 -8.02 14.64
N ILE A 18 -22.72 -7.69 13.50
CA ILE A 18 -21.54 -8.43 12.98
C ILE A 18 -20.35 -8.25 13.91
N PHE A 19 -20.19 -7.08 14.54
CA PHE A 19 -19.09 -6.82 15.47
C PHE A 19 -19.21 -7.65 16.77
N ILE A 20 -20.43 -7.94 17.24
CA ILE A 20 -20.67 -8.72 18.46
C ILE A 20 -20.48 -10.24 18.26
N PHE A 21 -20.66 -10.76 17.03
CA PHE A 21 -20.50 -12.19 16.73
C PHE A 21 -19.05 -12.64 16.46
N LEU A 22 -18.11 -11.70 16.25
CA LEU A 22 -16.69 -12.03 15.96
C LEU A 22 -15.79 -12.11 17.21
N ILE A 23 -16.30 -11.81 18.40
CA ILE A 23 -15.51 -11.78 19.65
C ILE A 23 -15.08 -13.16 20.22
N PRO A 24 -15.72 -14.31 19.97
CA PRO A 24 -15.33 -15.55 20.65
C PRO A 24 -14.28 -16.44 19.96
N VAL A 25 -13.62 -16.02 18.88
CA VAL A 25 -12.69 -16.90 18.12
C VAL A 25 -11.20 -16.70 18.48
N CYS A 26 -10.88 -16.05 19.58
CA CYS A 26 -9.51 -15.67 19.93
C CYS A 26 -8.65 -16.73 20.62
N ASN A 27 -8.76 -18.03 20.30
CA ASN A 27 -7.85 -19.05 20.85
C ASN A 27 -7.40 -20.10 19.82
N ILE A 28 -7.04 -19.69 18.61
CA ILE A 28 -6.33 -20.58 17.69
C ILE A 28 -4.89 -20.07 17.57
N PHE A 29 -3.99 -20.63 18.40
CA PHE A 29 -2.56 -20.44 18.26
C PHE A 29 -2.07 -21.22 17.05
N GLY A 30 -1.85 -20.55 15.92
CA GLY A 30 -1.06 -21.09 14.84
C GLY A 30 0.43 -20.93 15.19
N GLN A 31 1.19 -22.01 15.23
CA GLN A 31 2.64 -21.94 15.32
C GLN A 31 3.18 -21.33 14.03
N ALA A 32 3.97 -20.26 14.14
CA ALA A 32 4.76 -19.70 13.05
C ALA A 32 5.62 -20.82 12.46
N LYS A 33 5.48 -21.04 11.16
CA LYS A 33 6.38 -21.93 10.44
C LYS A 33 7.35 -21.00 9.69
N GLU A 34 8.61 -20.99 10.15
CA GLU A 34 9.70 -20.37 9.39
C GLU A 34 9.61 -20.83 7.94
N ASP A 35 9.52 -19.85 7.03
CA ASP A 35 9.69 -20.08 5.61
C ASP A 35 11.15 -20.52 5.43
N SER A 36 11.38 -21.82 5.35
CA SER A 36 12.71 -22.40 5.14
C SER A 36 13.19 -21.86 3.80
N GLY A 37 14.14 -20.90 3.85
CA GLY A 37 14.65 -20.20 2.67
C GLY A 37 14.98 -21.20 1.54
N THR A 38 14.71 -20.82 0.31
CA THR A 38 14.98 -21.64 -0.87
C THR A 38 16.44 -22.10 -0.88
N GLN A 39 16.65 -23.41 -0.97
CA GLN A 39 17.99 -24.01 -1.10
C GLN A 39 18.38 -24.12 -2.58
N ALA A 40 19.67 -24.25 -2.85
CA ALA A 40 20.14 -24.48 -4.20
C ALA A 40 19.52 -25.75 -4.80
N GLY A 41 18.97 -25.65 -6.00
CA GLY A 41 18.27 -26.72 -6.70
C GLY A 41 16.76 -26.81 -6.40
N ASP A 42 16.23 -26.04 -5.45
CA ASP A 42 14.80 -26.09 -5.11
C ASP A 42 13.90 -25.58 -6.23
N VAL A 43 12.85 -26.35 -6.52
CA VAL A 43 11.71 -25.96 -7.33
C VAL A 43 10.51 -25.87 -6.41
N SER A 44 9.88 -24.70 -6.34
CA SER A 44 8.78 -24.41 -5.42
C SER A 44 7.61 -23.75 -6.14
N LEU A 45 6.41 -23.96 -5.64
CA LEU A 45 5.20 -23.23 -6.05
C LEU A 45 4.88 -22.21 -4.96
N ARG A 46 4.90 -20.93 -5.32
CA ARG A 46 4.36 -19.87 -4.49
C ARG A 46 2.93 -19.60 -4.90
N ILE A 47 2.05 -19.51 -3.94
CA ILE A 47 0.66 -19.09 -4.16
C ILE A 47 0.39 -17.91 -3.26
N LYS A 48 0.13 -16.74 -3.84
CA LYS A 48 -0.42 -15.59 -3.16
C LYS A 48 -1.81 -15.31 -3.69
N SER A 49 -2.77 -15.13 -2.79
CA SER A 49 -4.16 -14.80 -3.13
C SER A 49 -4.75 -13.91 -2.07
N ILE A 50 -5.46 -12.89 -2.49
CA ILE A 50 -6.25 -12.04 -1.59
C ILE A 50 -7.68 -11.98 -2.11
N ALA A 51 -8.64 -12.38 -1.28
CA ALA A 51 -10.05 -12.10 -1.48
C ALA A 51 -10.43 -10.89 -0.61
N PHE A 52 -11.10 -9.88 -1.19
CA PHE A 52 -11.29 -8.61 -0.52
C PHE A 52 -12.66 -7.99 -0.80
N ILE A 53 -13.12 -7.19 0.15
CA ILE A 53 -14.16 -6.17 0.00
C ILE A 53 -13.63 -4.90 0.65
N ARG A 54 -13.56 -3.83 -0.11
CA ARG A 54 -13.31 -2.48 0.39
C ARG A 54 -14.50 -1.61 0.00
N ASP A 55 -15.10 -0.97 0.98
CA ASP A 55 -16.25 -0.10 0.79
C ASP A 55 -15.88 1.30 1.28
N THR A 56 -15.89 2.27 0.37
CA THR A 56 -15.53 3.65 0.64
C THR A 56 -16.76 4.53 0.48
N GLU A 57 -17.17 5.14 1.59
CA GLU A 57 -18.28 6.09 1.63
C GLU A 57 -17.69 7.49 1.72
N TYR A 58 -17.25 7.99 0.56
CA TYR A 58 -16.66 9.31 0.42
C TYR A 58 -17.68 10.26 -0.21
N SER A 59 -17.92 11.37 0.46
CA SER A 59 -18.70 12.49 -0.04
C SER A 59 -17.81 13.72 -0.35
N SER A 60 -16.50 13.48 -0.35
CA SER A 60 -15.47 14.48 -0.64
C SER A 60 -15.50 14.91 -2.11
N PRO A 61 -15.34 16.20 -2.43
CA PRO A 61 -15.26 16.66 -3.81
C PRO A 61 -13.91 16.32 -4.48
N VAL A 62 -12.94 15.79 -3.73
CA VAL A 62 -11.62 15.42 -4.28
C VAL A 62 -11.47 13.93 -4.56
N ILE A 63 -12.35 13.09 -4.01
CA ILE A 63 -12.33 11.64 -4.22
C ILE A 63 -13.75 11.08 -4.20
N GLU A 64 -14.05 10.16 -5.12
CA GLU A 64 -15.32 9.46 -5.18
C GLU A 64 -15.28 8.18 -4.35
N GLY A 65 -16.39 7.89 -3.62
CA GLY A 65 -16.56 6.64 -2.89
C GLY A 65 -17.14 5.55 -3.78
N TYR A 66 -16.72 4.31 -3.55
CA TYR A 66 -17.21 3.14 -4.24
C TYR A 66 -16.94 1.84 -3.47
N THR A 67 -17.65 0.78 -3.82
CA THR A 67 -17.41 -0.56 -3.27
C THR A 67 -16.57 -1.37 -4.24
N LEU A 68 -15.46 -1.93 -3.73
CA LEU A 68 -14.49 -2.73 -4.49
C LEU A 68 -14.45 -4.17 -3.96
N PRO A 69 -15.35 -5.08 -4.41
CA PRO A 69 -15.29 -6.48 -4.05
C PRO A 69 -14.53 -7.29 -5.11
N GLY A 70 -13.65 -8.18 -4.69
CA GLY A 70 -12.90 -8.98 -5.66
C GLY A 70 -11.92 -9.95 -5.05
N PHE A 71 -11.10 -10.51 -5.91
CA PHE A 71 -9.96 -11.30 -5.51
C PHE A 71 -8.85 -11.21 -6.55
N PHE A 72 -7.62 -11.41 -6.11
CA PHE A 72 -6.56 -11.79 -7.02
C PHE A 72 -5.95 -13.14 -6.66
N PHE A 73 -5.41 -13.81 -7.68
CA PHE A 73 -4.70 -15.06 -7.59
C PHE A 73 -3.37 -14.94 -8.33
N HIS A 74 -2.26 -15.19 -7.65
CA HIS A 74 -0.91 -14.94 -8.14
C HIS A 74 -0.03 -16.18 -7.86
N PRO A 75 -0.14 -17.25 -8.65
CA PRO A 75 0.72 -18.44 -8.58
C PRO A 75 2.01 -18.19 -9.34
N GLU A 76 3.13 -18.63 -8.74
CA GLU A 76 4.46 -18.59 -9.33
C GLU A 76 5.19 -19.92 -9.14
N LEU A 77 5.79 -20.44 -10.18
CA LEU A 77 6.80 -21.48 -10.09
C LEU A 77 8.16 -20.81 -9.86
N VAL A 78 8.81 -21.11 -8.75
CA VAL A 78 10.09 -20.53 -8.33
C VAL A 78 11.17 -21.60 -8.44
N TYR A 79 12.22 -21.34 -9.19
CA TYR A 79 13.42 -22.17 -9.26
C TYR A 79 14.62 -21.42 -8.68
N ALA A 80 15.34 -22.06 -7.76
CA ALA A 80 16.54 -21.54 -7.13
C ALA A 80 17.80 -22.27 -7.64
N PRO A 81 18.44 -21.85 -8.75
CA PRO A 81 19.69 -22.45 -9.21
C PRO A 81 20.80 -22.39 -8.17
N SER A 82 20.76 -21.40 -7.28
CA SER A 82 21.68 -21.27 -6.15
C SER A 82 20.99 -20.66 -4.95
N SER A 83 21.63 -20.68 -3.79
CA SER A 83 21.11 -20.01 -2.57
C SER A 83 21.02 -18.48 -2.69
N LYS A 84 21.63 -17.91 -3.75
CA LYS A 84 21.66 -16.47 -3.99
C LYS A 84 20.81 -16.01 -5.16
N PHE A 85 20.34 -16.91 -6.01
CA PHE A 85 19.64 -16.57 -7.24
C PHE A 85 18.37 -17.38 -7.41
N ASN A 86 17.25 -16.70 -7.67
CA ASN A 86 15.95 -17.29 -7.96
C ASN A 86 15.41 -16.73 -9.27
N ILE A 87 14.70 -17.57 -10.00
CA ILE A 87 13.87 -17.18 -11.14
C ILE A 87 12.46 -17.64 -10.84
N SER A 88 11.46 -16.80 -11.08
CA SER A 88 10.06 -17.18 -11.00
C SER A 88 9.32 -16.90 -12.31
N ALA A 89 8.33 -17.74 -12.60
CA ALA A 89 7.41 -17.56 -13.71
C ALA A 89 6.00 -17.93 -13.27
N GLY A 90 5.01 -17.13 -13.67
CA GLY A 90 3.63 -17.32 -13.23
C GLY A 90 2.65 -16.40 -13.93
N VAL A 91 1.52 -16.13 -13.26
CA VAL A 91 0.48 -15.24 -13.76
C VAL A 91 -0.19 -14.51 -12.60
N HIS A 92 -0.49 -13.23 -12.80
CA HIS A 92 -1.34 -12.45 -11.91
C HIS A 92 -2.73 -12.32 -12.53
N LEU A 93 -3.76 -12.75 -11.80
CA LEU A 93 -5.15 -12.75 -12.21
C LEU A 93 -5.95 -11.93 -11.21
N LEU A 94 -6.49 -10.79 -11.64
CA LEU A 94 -7.39 -9.95 -10.82
C LEU A 94 -8.80 -10.00 -11.38
N LYS A 95 -9.77 -10.26 -10.51
CA LYS A 95 -11.20 -10.25 -10.87
C LYS A 95 -12.01 -9.51 -9.83
N TYR A 96 -12.79 -8.54 -10.26
CA TYR A 96 -13.81 -7.92 -9.43
C TYR A 96 -15.12 -8.67 -9.50
N ALA A 97 -15.82 -8.78 -8.37
CA ALA A 97 -17.15 -9.40 -8.32
C ALA A 97 -18.15 -8.66 -9.22
N GLY A 98 -19.05 -9.40 -9.83
CA GLY A 98 -20.00 -8.85 -10.81
C GLY A 98 -19.44 -8.61 -12.21
N LYS A 99 -18.13 -8.71 -12.45
CA LYS A 99 -17.53 -8.73 -13.79
C LYS A 99 -17.51 -10.15 -14.34
N GLU A 100 -17.77 -10.34 -15.63
CA GLU A 100 -17.67 -11.67 -16.27
C GLU A 100 -16.23 -12.10 -16.50
N LYS A 101 -15.37 -11.14 -16.88
CA LYS A 101 -13.95 -11.37 -17.23
C LYS A 101 -13.02 -10.94 -16.10
N PHE A 102 -11.81 -11.47 -16.11
CA PHE A 102 -10.72 -10.93 -15.31
C PHE A 102 -10.45 -9.47 -15.72
N SER A 103 -10.27 -8.62 -14.71
CA SER A 103 -9.91 -7.21 -14.91
C SER A 103 -8.45 -7.05 -15.28
N GLN A 104 -7.60 -7.96 -14.78
CA GLN A 104 -6.19 -8.03 -15.16
C GLN A 104 -5.77 -9.49 -15.34
N ILE A 105 -4.99 -9.74 -16.39
CA ILE A 105 -4.25 -10.97 -16.63
C ILE A 105 -2.84 -10.52 -17.02
N LYS A 106 -1.88 -10.64 -16.10
CA LYS A 106 -0.49 -10.24 -16.35
C LYS A 106 0.42 -11.45 -16.25
N PRO A 107 1.33 -11.70 -17.22
CA PRO A 107 2.39 -12.66 -17.03
C PRO A 107 3.30 -12.21 -15.88
N VAL A 108 3.83 -13.16 -15.14
CA VAL A 108 4.80 -12.93 -14.09
C VAL A 108 6.11 -13.56 -14.51
N LEU A 109 7.16 -12.78 -14.57
CA LEU A 109 8.51 -13.25 -14.79
C LEU A 109 9.46 -12.41 -13.95
N SER A 110 10.17 -13.04 -13.02
CA SER A 110 11.06 -12.36 -12.10
C SER A 110 12.39 -13.09 -11.96
N ALA A 111 13.46 -12.33 -11.83
CA ALA A 111 14.77 -12.80 -11.48
C ALA A 111 15.27 -12.04 -10.26
N SER A 112 15.60 -12.74 -9.17
CA SER A 112 16.06 -12.15 -7.91
C SER A 112 17.44 -12.64 -7.54
N LEU A 113 18.36 -11.71 -7.27
CA LEU A 113 19.74 -11.97 -6.89
C LEU A 113 20.04 -11.37 -5.51
N LYS A 114 20.42 -12.21 -4.55
CA LYS A 114 20.99 -11.73 -3.28
C LYS A 114 22.38 -11.18 -3.53
N VAL A 115 22.50 -9.86 -3.63
CA VAL A 115 23.81 -9.18 -3.84
C VAL A 115 24.62 -9.11 -2.54
N SER A 116 23.96 -9.23 -1.38
CA SER A 116 24.55 -9.43 -0.06
C SER A 116 23.58 -10.23 0.82
N GLU A 117 23.99 -10.56 2.05
CA GLU A 117 23.11 -11.21 3.05
C GLU A 117 21.88 -10.35 3.41
N LYS A 118 21.94 -9.05 3.16
CA LYS A 118 20.90 -8.06 3.55
C LYS A 118 20.24 -7.39 2.37
N SER A 119 20.71 -7.63 1.14
CA SER A 119 20.26 -6.91 -0.04
C SER A 119 19.92 -7.84 -1.18
N THR A 120 18.76 -7.62 -1.81
CA THR A 120 18.27 -8.38 -2.96
C THR A 120 17.96 -7.42 -4.10
N LEU A 121 18.46 -7.75 -5.29
CA LEU A 121 18.10 -7.14 -6.57
C LEU A 121 17.03 -8.01 -7.23
N THR A 122 15.94 -7.40 -7.69
CA THR A 122 14.88 -8.05 -8.46
C THR A 122 14.68 -7.32 -9.78
N ILE A 123 14.56 -8.07 -10.88
CA ILE A 123 14.27 -7.55 -12.23
C ILE A 123 13.11 -8.34 -12.81
N GLY A 124 12.21 -7.67 -13.53
CA GLY A 124 10.96 -8.21 -14.04
C GLY A 124 9.80 -7.88 -13.13
N THR A 125 8.97 -8.85 -12.77
CA THR A 125 7.87 -8.61 -11.82
C THR A 125 8.44 -8.42 -10.41
N LEU A 126 8.07 -7.31 -9.77
CA LEU A 126 8.55 -6.88 -8.45
C LEU A 126 7.82 -7.59 -7.29
N ASN A 127 8.23 -7.32 -6.07
CA ASN A 127 7.71 -7.99 -4.86
C ASN A 127 6.26 -7.62 -4.50
N GLY A 128 5.61 -6.74 -5.28
CA GLY A 128 4.25 -6.27 -5.07
C GLY A 128 4.19 -4.91 -4.38
N SER A 129 3.16 -4.13 -4.76
CA SER A 129 2.99 -2.74 -4.34
C SER A 129 2.85 -2.55 -2.81
N ASP A 130 2.39 -3.58 -2.10
CA ASP A 130 2.26 -3.59 -0.63
C ASP A 130 3.61 -3.62 0.11
N ARG A 131 4.70 -3.98 -0.59
CA ARG A 131 6.02 -4.13 0.02
C ARG A 131 6.83 -2.84 0.11
N HIS A 132 6.46 -1.81 -0.63
CA HIS A 132 7.18 -0.52 -0.63
C HIS A 132 7.09 0.24 0.71
N ARG A 133 6.12 -0.08 1.57
CA ARG A 133 5.94 0.53 2.90
C ARG A 133 5.80 2.05 2.84
N MET A 134 5.20 2.54 1.75
CA MET A 134 4.97 3.96 1.55
C MET A 134 3.84 4.46 2.44
N PHE A 135 3.85 5.77 2.74
CA PHE A 135 2.74 6.45 3.41
C PHE A 135 1.57 6.64 2.47
N ASP A 136 0.37 6.45 2.97
CA ASP A 136 -0.88 6.52 2.20
C ASP A 136 -1.07 7.84 1.42
N PRO A 137 -0.70 9.04 1.94
CA PRO A 137 -0.73 10.26 1.13
C PRO A 137 0.20 10.25 -0.09
N HIS A 138 1.26 9.43 -0.10
CA HIS A 138 2.19 9.30 -1.23
C HIS A 138 1.87 8.14 -2.16
N PHE A 139 1.34 7.03 -1.59
CA PHE A 139 1.13 5.78 -2.32
C PHE A 139 -0.07 5.07 -1.70
N ASP A 140 -1.17 5.08 -2.42
CA ASP A 140 -2.45 4.59 -1.94
C ASP A 140 -2.38 3.10 -1.57
N SER A 141 -2.78 2.77 -0.37
CA SER A 141 -2.87 1.40 0.13
C SER A 141 -3.87 0.54 -0.65
N GLU A 142 -4.84 1.15 -1.35
CA GLU A 142 -5.79 0.46 -2.23
C GLU A 142 -5.10 -0.19 -3.44
N ARG A 143 -3.88 0.21 -3.79
CA ARG A 143 -3.05 -0.42 -4.83
C ARG A 143 -2.81 -1.93 -4.57
N LEU A 144 -2.90 -2.37 -3.33
CA LEU A 144 -2.92 -3.80 -2.98
C LEU A 144 -4.02 -4.56 -3.76
N TYR A 145 -5.17 -3.93 -4.01
CA TYR A 145 -6.34 -4.53 -4.65
C TYR A 145 -6.48 -4.17 -6.13
N THR A 146 -5.81 -3.11 -6.58
CA THR A 146 -6.00 -2.55 -7.92
C THR A 146 -4.74 -2.63 -8.80
N ALA A 147 -3.56 -2.59 -8.21
CA ALA A 147 -2.27 -2.52 -8.91
C ALA A 147 -1.17 -3.27 -8.14
N TYR A 148 -1.46 -4.50 -7.68
CA TYR A 148 -0.52 -5.32 -6.92
C TYR A 148 0.73 -5.68 -7.71
N SER A 149 0.56 -6.16 -8.96
CA SER A 149 1.67 -6.62 -9.80
C SER A 149 2.30 -5.44 -10.54
N GLU A 150 3.56 -5.20 -10.26
CA GLU A 150 4.40 -4.16 -10.86
C GLU A 150 5.58 -4.81 -11.57
N ASP A 151 6.02 -4.20 -12.70
CA ASP A 151 7.11 -4.73 -13.51
C ASP A 151 8.22 -3.70 -13.66
N GLY A 152 9.46 -4.13 -13.49
CA GLY A 152 10.61 -3.24 -13.61
C GLY A 152 11.85 -3.72 -12.87
N PHE A 153 12.32 -2.91 -11.93
CA PHE A 153 13.57 -3.10 -11.21
C PHE A 153 13.38 -2.71 -9.74
N GLN A 154 13.93 -3.50 -8.81
CA GLN A 154 13.83 -3.23 -7.37
C GLN A 154 15.10 -3.67 -6.65
N ILE A 155 15.60 -2.84 -5.74
CA ILE A 155 16.62 -3.21 -4.75
C ILE A 155 16.03 -3.06 -3.37
N THR A 156 15.95 -4.16 -2.63
CA THR A 156 15.57 -4.15 -1.22
C THR A 156 16.77 -4.43 -0.34
N SER A 157 16.88 -3.68 0.76
CA SER A 157 17.91 -3.94 1.80
C SER A 157 17.29 -3.84 3.18
N VAL A 158 17.50 -4.87 3.99
CA VAL A 158 16.91 -4.95 5.34
C VAL A 158 17.97 -5.39 6.34
N ASN A 159 18.08 -4.63 7.43
CA ASN A 159 18.85 -5.03 8.62
C ASN A 159 18.20 -4.45 9.87
N ASP A 160 18.83 -4.61 11.04
CA ASP A 160 18.28 -4.19 12.33
C ASP A 160 18.02 -2.68 12.42
N HIS A 161 18.79 -1.88 11.67
CA HIS A 161 18.74 -0.42 11.71
C HIS A 161 18.15 0.21 10.45
N PHE A 162 18.19 -0.48 9.32
CA PHE A 162 17.81 0.10 8.03
C PHE A 162 16.82 -0.81 7.31
N PHE A 163 15.79 -0.18 6.79
CA PHE A 163 14.97 -0.68 5.69
C PHE A 163 15.20 0.24 4.50
N ASN A 164 15.44 -0.33 3.33
CA ASN A 164 15.52 0.39 2.07
C ASN A 164 14.81 -0.41 0.99
N ASP A 165 14.01 0.27 0.20
CA ASP A 165 13.36 -0.25 -1.00
C ASP A 165 13.40 0.83 -2.07
N THR A 166 14.23 0.61 -3.09
CA THR A 166 14.36 1.48 -4.27
C THR A 166 13.80 0.73 -5.45
N TRP A 167 12.84 1.29 -6.17
CA TRP A 167 12.23 0.63 -7.32
C TRP A 167 11.96 1.57 -8.48
N LEU A 168 11.86 0.97 -9.67
CA LEU A 168 11.31 1.54 -10.88
C LEU A 168 10.20 0.61 -11.37
N SER A 169 8.97 1.09 -11.43
CA SER A 169 7.82 0.37 -11.98
C SER A 169 7.42 0.97 -13.31
N TRP A 170 7.43 0.16 -14.38
CA TRP A 170 7.00 0.55 -15.72
C TRP A 170 5.53 0.20 -15.90
N GLU A 171 4.67 1.21 -15.88
CA GLU A 171 3.22 0.99 -15.88
C GLU A 171 2.62 0.99 -17.29
N ASN A 172 3.21 1.76 -18.20
CA ASN A 172 2.86 1.77 -19.63
C ASN A 172 4.09 2.00 -20.49
N PHE A 173 4.43 1.02 -21.32
CA PHE A 173 5.45 1.14 -22.35
C PHE A 173 4.84 1.62 -23.65
N ILE A 174 5.60 2.34 -24.48
CA ILE A 174 5.16 2.86 -25.78
C ILE A 174 6.14 2.49 -26.88
N VAL A 175 5.61 2.31 -28.08
CA VAL A 175 6.38 2.26 -29.33
C VAL A 175 6.11 3.50 -30.17
N LYS A 176 6.93 3.74 -31.18
CA LYS A 176 6.81 4.91 -32.05
C LYS A 176 5.42 4.97 -32.70
N GLY A 177 4.72 6.06 -32.47
CA GLY A 177 3.41 6.32 -33.04
C GLY A 177 2.23 5.90 -32.18
N ASP A 178 2.45 5.37 -30.98
CA ASP A 178 1.37 5.05 -30.04
C ASP A 178 0.54 6.29 -29.66
N SER A 179 -0.73 6.07 -29.40
CA SER A 179 -1.68 7.09 -28.95
C SER A 179 -1.78 7.21 -27.44
N THR A 180 -0.92 6.51 -26.68
CA THR A 180 -0.86 6.55 -25.23
C THR A 180 0.46 7.15 -24.75
N ARG A 181 0.51 7.59 -23.49
CA ARG A 181 1.74 8.08 -22.86
C ARG A 181 2.54 6.93 -22.26
N GLU A 182 3.85 7.06 -22.28
CA GLU A 182 4.72 6.30 -21.40
C GLU A 182 4.43 6.67 -19.94
N ILE A 183 4.34 5.68 -19.06
CA ILE A 183 4.08 5.91 -17.63
C ILE A 183 5.03 5.03 -16.82
N PHE A 184 5.78 5.65 -15.93
CA PHE A 184 6.57 4.93 -14.94
C PHE A 184 6.62 5.67 -13.60
N THR A 185 6.87 4.91 -12.55
CA THR A 185 7.13 5.40 -11.21
C THR A 185 8.52 4.97 -10.77
N PHE A 186 9.37 5.92 -10.40
CA PHE A 186 10.55 5.65 -9.58
C PHE A 186 10.20 5.96 -8.13
N GLY A 187 10.56 5.07 -7.21
CA GLY A 187 10.30 5.24 -5.79
C GLY A 187 11.47 4.82 -4.92
N GLU A 188 11.55 5.44 -3.76
CA GLU A 188 12.48 5.17 -2.68
C GLU A 188 11.73 5.20 -1.36
N SER A 189 11.85 4.12 -0.59
CA SER A 189 11.35 4.05 0.78
C SER A 189 12.49 3.63 1.70
N PHE A 190 13.01 4.59 2.44
CA PHE A 190 14.08 4.40 3.41
C PHE A 190 13.56 4.64 4.82
N LYS A 191 14.03 3.84 5.78
CA LYS A 191 13.77 4.05 7.19
C LYS A 191 14.99 3.66 8.01
N TYR A 192 15.47 4.58 8.82
CA TYR A 192 16.42 4.30 9.90
C TYR A 192 15.66 4.00 11.19
N THR A 193 16.11 3.01 11.96
CA THR A 193 15.59 2.65 13.28
C THR A 193 16.75 2.61 14.28
N SER A 194 16.68 3.39 15.34
CA SER A 194 17.71 3.40 16.39
C SER A 194 17.76 2.08 17.16
N SER A 195 18.89 1.80 17.81
CA SER A 195 18.91 0.87 18.94
C SER A 195 17.92 1.35 20.01
N PRO A 196 17.38 0.44 20.85
CA PRO A 196 16.53 0.84 21.97
C PRO A 196 17.26 1.82 22.90
N ILE A 197 16.60 2.93 23.21
CA ILE A 197 17.06 3.91 24.21
C ILE A 197 16.31 3.58 25.51
N ALA A 198 17.04 3.41 26.60
CA ALA A 198 16.48 3.00 27.90
C ALA A 198 15.59 1.72 27.78
N ASP A 199 15.93 0.81 26.84
CA ASP A 199 15.27 -0.48 26.58
C ASP A 199 13.81 -0.42 26.10
N PHE A 200 13.18 0.75 26.06
CA PHE A 200 11.76 0.86 25.72
C PHE A 200 11.44 1.95 24.69
N ILE A 201 12.40 2.81 24.32
CA ILE A 201 12.19 3.86 23.31
C ILE A 201 12.94 3.50 22.04
N ARG A 202 12.28 3.61 20.89
CA ARG A 202 12.93 3.55 19.58
C ARG A 202 12.57 4.78 18.76
N VAL A 203 13.59 5.31 18.10
CA VAL A 203 13.44 6.45 17.19
C VAL A 203 13.57 5.95 15.76
N GLU A 204 12.62 6.31 14.91
CA GLU A 204 12.66 6.03 13.49
C GLU A 204 12.67 7.33 12.68
N VAL A 205 13.50 7.35 11.64
CA VAL A 205 13.57 8.44 10.66
C VAL A 205 13.23 7.88 9.29
N PRO A 206 11.98 8.06 8.83
CA PRO A 206 11.59 7.67 7.47
C PRO A 206 12.01 8.75 6.46
N LEU A 207 12.33 8.30 5.24
CA LEU A 207 12.47 9.12 4.04
C LEU A 207 11.81 8.40 2.89
N GLN A 208 10.90 9.06 2.19
CA GLN A 208 10.24 8.54 1.00
C GLN A 208 10.36 9.54 -0.13
N ILE A 209 10.71 9.05 -1.31
CA ILE A 209 10.82 9.85 -2.54
C ILE A 209 10.05 9.12 -3.63
N GLN A 210 9.36 9.88 -4.48
CA GLN A 210 8.69 9.34 -5.65
C GLN A 210 8.79 10.31 -6.81
N PHE A 211 9.08 9.78 -7.99
CA PHE A 211 8.91 10.46 -9.27
C PHE A 211 7.87 9.71 -10.08
N LYS A 212 6.84 10.40 -10.50
CA LYS A 212 5.83 9.88 -11.44
C LYS A 212 5.97 10.59 -12.75
N HIS A 213 6.22 9.82 -13.80
CA HIS A 213 6.41 10.35 -15.15
C HIS A 213 5.25 9.96 -16.06
N PHE A 214 4.76 10.92 -16.80
CA PHE A 214 3.80 10.76 -17.88
C PHE A 214 4.38 11.44 -19.13
N GLY A 215 4.66 10.67 -20.19
CA GLY A 215 5.29 11.27 -21.34
C GLY A 215 5.57 10.30 -22.48
N GLY A 216 6.69 10.54 -23.16
CA GLY A 216 7.17 9.75 -24.26
C GLY A 216 7.35 10.58 -25.52
N GLN A 217 8.62 10.79 -25.93
CA GLN A 217 8.98 11.59 -27.10
C GLN A 217 8.56 10.95 -28.44
N ILE A 218 8.23 9.66 -28.42
CA ILE A 218 7.94 8.86 -29.61
C ILE A 218 6.44 8.57 -29.80
N SER A 219 5.58 8.95 -28.83
CA SER A 219 4.13 8.80 -28.94
C SER A 219 3.52 9.95 -29.77
N ASN A 220 2.33 9.68 -30.31
CA ASN A 220 1.48 10.71 -30.94
C ASN A 220 0.48 11.32 -29.93
N TYR A 221 0.66 11.07 -28.65
CA TYR A 221 -0.24 11.60 -27.61
C TYR A 221 -0.09 13.13 -27.54
N PRO A 222 -1.20 13.90 -27.56
CA PRO A 222 -1.15 15.34 -27.74
C PRO A 222 -0.77 16.13 -26.49
N GLU A 223 -0.81 15.51 -25.30
CA GLU A 223 -0.49 16.21 -24.06
C GLU A 223 1.01 16.31 -23.83
N GLN A 224 1.40 17.34 -23.07
CA GLN A 224 2.79 17.56 -22.70
C GLN A 224 3.31 16.49 -21.76
N VAL A 225 4.62 16.31 -21.77
CA VAL A 225 5.32 15.47 -20.79
C VAL A 225 5.20 16.11 -19.42
N GLU A 226 4.79 15.30 -18.43
CA GLU A 226 4.65 15.72 -17.04
C GLU A 226 5.50 14.82 -16.13
N THR A 227 6.15 15.42 -15.16
CA THR A 227 6.89 14.69 -14.13
C THR A 227 6.60 15.31 -12.77
N PHE A 228 6.10 14.50 -11.86
CA PHE A 228 5.81 14.90 -10.49
C PHE A 228 6.87 14.33 -9.57
N PHE A 229 7.34 15.15 -8.66
CA PHE A 229 8.22 14.80 -7.57
C PHE A 229 7.47 14.92 -6.25
N ASN A 230 7.48 13.85 -5.45
CA ASN A 230 6.92 13.81 -4.11
C ASN A 230 7.99 13.33 -3.13
N MET A 231 8.07 13.94 -1.96
CA MET A 231 8.97 13.53 -0.89
C MET A 231 8.26 13.63 0.45
N ALA A 232 8.52 12.67 1.35
CA ALA A 232 8.13 12.72 2.76
C ALA A 232 9.30 12.34 3.66
N SER A 233 9.43 13.04 4.79
CA SER A 233 10.38 12.69 5.83
C SER A 233 9.87 13.18 7.19
N GLY A 234 10.42 12.64 8.26
CA GLY A 234 10.04 13.05 9.60
C GLY A 234 10.67 12.22 10.70
N LEU A 235 9.96 12.14 11.81
CA LEU A 235 10.41 11.45 13.00
C LEU A 235 9.26 10.65 13.60
N ARG A 236 9.53 9.39 13.97
CA ARG A 236 8.63 8.56 14.77
C ARG A 236 9.34 8.16 16.05
N ILE A 237 8.65 8.25 17.16
CA ILE A 237 9.11 7.77 18.46
C ILE A 237 8.13 6.70 18.92
N ASN A 238 8.64 5.48 19.09
CA ASN A 238 7.88 4.34 19.57
C ASN A 238 8.28 4.02 21.01
N PHE A 239 7.30 3.61 21.81
CA PHE A 239 7.44 3.23 23.21
C PHE A 239 6.94 1.79 23.39
N ASP A 240 7.85 0.89 23.76
CA ASP A 240 7.53 -0.48 24.15
C ASP A 240 6.95 -0.48 25.57
N LEU A 241 5.66 -0.71 25.73
CA LEU A 241 4.99 -0.67 27.02
C LEU A 241 5.26 -1.98 27.80
N ALA A 242 6.03 -1.84 28.90
CA ALA A 242 6.47 -2.96 29.75
C ALA A 242 7.01 -4.16 28.93
N GLN A 243 8.02 -3.89 28.09
CA GLN A 243 8.62 -4.89 27.19
C GLN A 243 7.58 -5.58 26.29
N LYS A 244 6.68 -4.79 25.75
CA LYS A 244 5.55 -5.22 24.91
C LYS A 244 4.43 -6.02 25.60
N ARG A 245 4.50 -6.21 26.91
CA ARG A 245 3.41 -6.88 27.65
C ARG A 245 2.05 -6.19 27.47
N TYR A 246 2.06 -4.86 27.37
CA TYR A 246 0.87 -4.02 27.13
C TYR A 246 0.88 -3.39 25.75
N GLY A 247 1.73 -3.88 24.83
CA GLY A 247 1.82 -3.42 23.47
C GLY A 247 2.88 -2.35 23.24
N GLU A 248 2.72 -1.66 22.14
CA GLU A 248 3.57 -0.57 21.66
C GLU A 248 2.71 0.65 21.36
N THR A 249 3.18 1.82 21.71
CA THR A 249 2.55 3.09 21.29
C THR A 249 3.59 4.00 20.68
N GLY A 250 3.15 4.98 19.89
CA GLY A 250 4.09 5.94 19.31
C GLY A 250 3.41 7.18 18.78
N ILE A 251 4.27 8.19 18.59
CA ILE A 251 3.91 9.44 17.92
C ILE A 251 4.83 9.64 16.73
N GLU A 252 4.26 10.16 15.65
CA GLU A 252 4.98 10.42 14.40
C GLU A 252 4.62 11.80 13.88
N TYR A 253 5.63 12.53 13.43
CA TYR A 253 5.48 13.74 12.64
C TYR A 253 6.14 13.54 11.28
N LEU A 254 5.38 13.79 10.21
CA LEU A 254 5.85 13.70 8.84
C LEU A 254 5.58 15.01 8.11
N GLN A 255 6.56 15.45 7.32
CA GLN A 255 6.43 16.54 6.38
C GLN A 255 6.45 16.00 4.96
N PHE A 256 5.52 16.45 4.13
CA PHE A 256 5.36 16.08 2.73
C PHE A 256 5.56 17.31 1.85
N ILE A 257 6.16 17.11 0.69
CA ILE A 257 6.26 18.13 -0.37
C ILE A 257 5.94 17.49 -1.71
N ASN A 258 5.37 18.28 -2.61
CA ASN A 258 5.17 17.92 -4.00
C ASN A 258 5.59 19.06 -4.93
N ASN A 259 6.22 18.69 -6.04
CA ASN A 259 6.58 19.61 -7.12
C ASN A 259 6.30 18.97 -8.48
N GLN A 260 5.74 19.73 -9.39
CA GLN A 260 5.73 19.38 -10.81
C GLN A 260 7.02 19.93 -11.44
N LEU A 261 7.84 19.01 -11.97
CA LEU A 261 9.17 19.36 -12.49
C LEU A 261 9.11 19.86 -13.94
N ASN A 262 8.14 19.38 -14.72
CA ASN A 262 7.89 19.79 -16.09
C ASN A 262 6.41 19.64 -16.46
N GLY A 263 6.03 20.20 -17.59
CA GLY A 263 4.65 20.27 -18.03
C GLY A 263 3.87 21.41 -17.36
N VAL A 264 2.60 21.53 -17.70
CA VAL A 264 1.66 22.46 -17.08
C VAL A 264 0.55 21.63 -16.46
N SER A 265 0.44 21.68 -15.14
CA SER A 265 -0.63 20.98 -14.44
C SER A 265 -1.99 21.43 -14.89
N ALA A 266 -2.84 20.52 -15.32
CA ALA A 266 -4.25 20.80 -15.61
C ALA A 266 -5.00 21.35 -14.38
N SER A 267 -4.53 21.05 -13.16
CA SER A 267 -5.07 21.59 -11.90
C SER A 267 -4.54 22.97 -11.53
N GLY A 268 -3.50 23.48 -12.22
CA GLY A 268 -2.80 24.71 -11.85
C GLY A 268 -1.91 24.59 -10.61
N ILE A 269 -1.77 23.40 -10.02
CA ILE A 269 -0.89 23.16 -8.87
C ILE A 269 0.47 22.70 -9.39
N SER A 270 1.49 23.50 -9.18
CA SER A 270 2.88 23.14 -9.49
C SER A 270 3.70 22.73 -8.26
N HIS A 271 3.30 23.15 -7.07
CA HIS A 271 3.95 22.83 -5.80
C HIS A 271 2.97 22.86 -4.65
N GLY A 272 3.27 22.09 -3.63
CA GLY A 272 2.47 22.04 -2.42
C GLY A 272 3.18 21.29 -1.30
N TYR A 273 2.55 21.25 -0.14
CA TYR A 273 3.08 20.58 1.04
C TYR A 273 1.97 20.05 1.94
N GLY A 274 2.34 19.10 2.79
CA GLY A 274 1.47 18.56 3.82
C GLY A 274 2.25 18.19 5.07
N SER A 275 1.57 18.23 6.22
CA SER A 275 2.12 17.78 7.50
C SER A 275 1.17 16.77 8.11
N TRP A 276 1.71 15.66 8.63
CA TRP A 276 0.94 14.60 9.25
C TRP A 276 1.46 14.32 10.64
N VAL A 277 0.64 14.56 11.65
CA VAL A 277 0.89 14.14 13.03
C VAL A 277 0.05 12.90 13.28
N ARG A 278 0.68 11.81 13.69
CA ARG A 278 0.02 10.53 13.96
C ARG A 278 0.32 10.06 15.36
N PHE A 279 -0.66 9.48 15.99
CA PHE A 279 -0.55 8.67 17.18
C PHE A 279 -1.00 7.26 16.88
N HIS A 280 -0.33 6.25 17.44
CA HIS A 280 -0.76 4.87 17.30
C HIS A 280 -0.57 4.08 18.59
N TYR A 281 -1.38 3.03 18.71
CA TYR A 281 -1.25 2.00 19.72
C TYR A 281 -1.46 0.63 19.07
N LYS A 282 -0.51 -0.30 19.32
CA LYS A 282 -0.55 -1.65 18.78
C LYS A 282 -0.47 -2.66 19.92
N TYR A 283 -1.42 -3.56 19.97
CA TYR A 283 -1.43 -4.66 20.92
C TYR A 283 -1.95 -5.94 20.28
N LYS A 284 -1.08 -6.96 20.18
CA LYS A 284 -1.40 -8.22 19.51
C LYS A 284 -1.97 -7.98 18.09
N ALA A 285 -3.19 -8.46 17.85
CA ALA A 285 -3.90 -8.32 16.57
C ALA A 285 -4.47 -6.92 16.32
N LEU A 286 -4.54 -6.06 17.34
CA LEU A 286 -5.21 -4.77 17.27
C LEU A 286 -4.20 -3.65 17.00
N TYR A 287 -4.51 -2.78 16.03
CA TYR A 287 -3.87 -1.49 15.81
C TYR A 287 -4.91 -0.38 15.87
N LEU A 288 -4.65 0.62 16.68
CA LEU A 288 -5.43 1.85 16.78
C LEU A 288 -4.56 3.02 16.38
N GLY A 289 -5.09 3.92 15.59
CA GLY A 289 -4.41 5.13 15.18
C GLY A 289 -5.33 6.33 15.16
N ALA A 290 -4.76 7.49 15.40
CA ALA A 290 -5.38 8.79 15.18
C ALA A 290 -4.38 9.72 14.52
N ALA A 291 -4.85 10.58 13.62
CA ALA A 291 -3.96 11.49 12.92
C ALA A 291 -4.61 12.82 12.61
N TYR A 292 -3.78 13.85 12.47
CA TYR A 292 -4.16 15.14 11.94
C TYR A 292 -3.31 15.45 10.71
N TRP A 293 -3.98 15.65 9.59
CA TRP A 293 -3.42 16.06 8.31
C TRP A 293 -3.73 17.52 8.05
N LYS A 294 -2.71 18.29 7.67
CA LYS A 294 -2.85 19.66 7.19
C LYS A 294 -2.02 19.81 5.94
N ALA A 295 -2.62 20.26 4.85
CA ALA A 295 -1.92 20.45 3.59
C ALA A 295 -2.38 21.72 2.84
N HIS A 296 -1.48 22.20 1.98
CA HIS A 296 -1.73 23.28 1.04
C HIS A 296 -1.26 22.82 -0.35
N ASN A 297 -2.18 22.83 -1.32
CA ASN A 297 -1.91 22.43 -2.70
C ASN A 297 -1.21 21.06 -2.82
N PHE A 298 -1.53 20.12 -1.93
CA PHE A 298 -0.88 18.84 -1.94
C PHE A 298 -1.44 17.94 -3.05
N PHE A 299 -0.53 17.34 -3.82
CA PHE A 299 -0.87 16.41 -4.89
C PHE A 299 0.20 15.31 -5.01
N ALA A 300 -0.23 14.06 -5.00
CA ALA A 300 0.62 12.90 -5.24
C ALA A 300 -0.09 11.95 -6.21
N PRO A 301 0.40 11.76 -7.45
CA PRO A 301 -0.30 10.98 -8.48
C PRO A 301 -0.60 9.52 -8.12
N ASN A 302 0.21 8.92 -7.25
CA ASN A 302 -0.01 7.56 -6.75
C ASN A 302 -0.57 7.54 -5.32
N GLY A 303 -0.77 8.71 -4.69
CA GLY A 303 -1.25 8.83 -3.32
C GLY A 303 -2.76 8.63 -3.17
N ASN A 304 -3.19 8.36 -1.96
CA ASN A 304 -4.61 8.34 -1.64
C ASN A 304 -5.18 9.77 -1.70
N ASN A 305 -6.09 9.98 -2.64
CA ASN A 305 -6.57 11.31 -2.96
C ASN A 305 -7.47 11.94 -1.88
N ILE A 306 -7.86 11.18 -0.85
CA ILE A 306 -8.54 11.75 0.34
C ILE A 306 -7.69 12.85 1.00
N TYR A 307 -6.34 12.73 0.93
CA TYR A 307 -5.38 13.71 1.44
C TYR A 307 -5.05 14.81 0.41
N GLY A 308 -5.42 14.59 -0.85
CA GLY A 308 -5.08 15.46 -1.99
C GLY A 308 -5.90 16.75 -2.03
N SER A 309 -5.39 17.72 -2.77
CA SER A 309 -6.05 19.00 -3.06
C SER A 309 -6.76 19.01 -4.41
N VAL A 310 -6.50 18.03 -5.28
CA VAL A 310 -7.05 17.96 -6.65
C VAL A 310 -8.06 16.81 -6.73
N SER A 311 -9.20 17.06 -7.34
CA SER A 311 -10.20 16.00 -7.58
C SER A 311 -9.71 14.99 -8.61
N ASP A 312 -9.95 13.69 -8.34
CA ASP A 312 -9.66 12.60 -9.27
C ASP A 312 -10.85 12.29 -10.22
N TYR A 313 -12.03 12.83 -9.95
CA TYR A 313 -13.25 12.56 -10.72
C TYR A 313 -13.96 13.82 -11.24
N GLN A 314 -13.64 15.01 -10.74
CA GLN A 314 -14.23 16.28 -11.20
C GLN A 314 -13.14 17.17 -11.81
N THR A 315 -13.30 17.50 -13.09
CA THR A 315 -12.35 18.38 -13.79
C THR A 315 -12.34 19.78 -13.16
N ASN A 316 -11.15 20.35 -12.95
CA ASN A 316 -10.92 21.70 -12.43
C ASN A 316 -11.40 21.93 -10.98
N VAL A 317 -11.71 20.88 -10.23
CA VAL A 317 -12.01 21.01 -8.79
C VAL A 317 -10.72 20.91 -8.00
N VAL A 318 -10.37 22.00 -7.32
CA VAL A 318 -9.18 22.11 -6.47
C VAL A 318 -9.58 22.68 -5.11
N ILE A 319 -9.17 22.02 -4.05
CA ILE A 319 -9.31 22.47 -2.67
C ILE A 319 -7.93 22.70 -2.08
N PRO A 320 -7.39 23.94 -2.18
CA PRO A 320 -6.01 24.21 -1.79
C PRO A 320 -5.68 23.85 -0.35
N GLU A 321 -6.58 24.16 0.57
CA GLU A 321 -6.38 23.91 2.01
C GLU A 321 -7.11 22.65 2.44
N ARG A 322 -6.35 21.65 2.94
CA ARG A 322 -6.89 20.41 3.50
C ARG A 322 -6.62 20.35 5.00
N LYS A 323 -7.61 19.97 5.78
CA LYS A 323 -7.50 19.74 7.24
C LYS A 323 -8.36 18.54 7.59
N ILE A 324 -7.74 17.42 7.88
CA ILE A 324 -8.43 16.14 8.09
C ILE A 324 -7.99 15.56 9.43
N ILE A 325 -8.96 15.16 10.25
CA ILE A 325 -8.74 14.28 11.41
C ILE A 325 -9.12 12.88 10.96
N SER A 326 -8.19 11.93 11.08
CA SER A 326 -8.43 10.54 10.72
C SER A 326 -8.21 9.60 11.92
N ASN A 327 -8.99 8.51 11.95
CA ASN A 327 -8.82 7.44 12.90
C ASN A 327 -8.73 6.12 12.14
N PHE A 328 -7.93 5.20 12.65
CA PHE A 328 -7.65 3.89 12.06
C PHE A 328 -7.87 2.82 13.11
N VAL A 329 -8.67 1.83 12.77
CA VAL A 329 -8.87 0.62 13.58
C VAL A 329 -8.61 -0.58 12.70
N TYR A 330 -7.52 -1.31 12.97
CA TYR A 330 -7.15 -2.49 12.23
C TYR A 330 -7.09 -3.71 13.15
N LEU A 331 -7.65 -4.81 12.68
CA LEU A 331 -7.60 -6.09 13.35
C LEU A 331 -7.02 -7.11 12.37
N THR A 332 -5.85 -7.67 12.69
CA THR A 332 -5.17 -8.69 11.89
C THR A 332 -5.18 -10.02 12.65
N LEU A 333 -5.98 -10.96 12.21
CA LEU A 333 -6.07 -12.30 12.80
C LEU A 333 -5.17 -13.27 12.03
N LEU A 334 -4.56 -14.22 12.75
CA LEU A 334 -3.66 -15.24 12.22
C LEU A 334 -2.43 -14.69 11.48
N PRO A 335 -1.76 -13.61 11.97
CA PRO A 335 -0.69 -12.93 11.23
C PRO A 335 0.57 -13.79 11.03
N GLU A 336 0.71 -14.90 11.77
CA GLU A 336 1.85 -15.84 11.70
C GLU A 336 1.51 -17.12 10.94
N SER A 337 0.35 -17.15 10.29
CA SER A 337 -0.10 -18.29 9.50
C SER A 337 -0.01 -17.98 7.99
N TYR A 338 -0.18 -19.01 7.16
CA TYR A 338 -0.31 -18.81 5.70
C TYR A 338 -1.62 -18.11 5.30
N VAL A 339 -2.55 -17.99 6.26
CA VAL A 339 -3.85 -17.35 6.10
C VAL A 339 -3.92 -16.20 7.08
N GLU A 340 -4.18 -15.00 6.60
CA GLU A 340 -4.37 -13.80 7.38
C GLU A 340 -5.74 -13.22 7.08
N LEU A 341 -6.51 -12.92 8.13
CA LEU A 341 -7.76 -12.20 8.02
C LEU A 341 -7.57 -10.79 8.56
N PHE A 342 -7.76 -9.80 7.70
CA PHE A 342 -7.66 -8.39 8.03
C PHE A 342 -9.02 -7.73 8.01
N PHE A 343 -9.29 -6.93 9.02
CA PHE A 343 -10.40 -5.99 9.08
C PHE A 343 -9.85 -4.59 9.34
N GLY A 344 -10.29 -3.61 8.55
CA GLY A 344 -9.90 -2.20 8.65
C GLY A 344 -11.10 -1.28 8.65
N LEU A 345 -11.06 -0.27 9.51
CA LEU A 345 -11.95 0.88 9.50
C LEU A 345 -11.09 2.14 9.53
N ASP A 346 -11.20 2.92 8.48
CA ASP A 346 -10.61 4.25 8.36
C ASP A 346 -11.72 5.29 8.40
N THR A 347 -11.54 6.35 9.18
CA THR A 347 -12.48 7.49 9.20
C THR A 347 -11.72 8.78 8.94
N TYR A 348 -12.34 9.68 8.19
CA TYR A 348 -11.75 10.96 7.78
C TYR A 348 -12.74 12.07 8.01
N TYR A 349 -12.49 12.93 9.00
CA TYR A 349 -13.30 14.10 9.26
C TYR A 349 -12.64 15.34 8.65
N ASP A 350 -13.23 15.86 7.58
CA ASP A 350 -12.81 17.14 6.99
C ASP A 350 -13.29 18.27 7.89
N VAL A 351 -12.33 18.97 8.52
CA VAL A 351 -12.60 20.03 9.50
C VAL A 351 -13.23 21.25 8.84
N ARG A 352 -12.88 21.55 7.58
CA ARG A 352 -13.40 22.69 6.84
C ARG A 352 -14.85 22.48 6.45
N ASP A 353 -15.12 21.35 5.82
CA ASP A 353 -16.45 21.05 5.24
C ASP A 353 -17.36 20.35 6.24
N LYS A 354 -16.86 20.06 7.46
CA LYS A 354 -17.58 19.37 8.55
C LYS A 354 -18.22 18.07 8.09
N ARG A 355 -17.47 17.29 7.31
CA ARG A 355 -17.92 16.08 6.66
C ARG A 355 -17.14 14.88 7.18
N LEU A 356 -17.82 13.77 7.37
CA LEU A 356 -17.24 12.50 7.77
C LEU A 356 -17.30 11.54 6.59
N ASP A 357 -16.14 11.11 6.13
CA ASP A 357 -15.94 10.07 5.14
C ASP A 357 -15.34 8.83 5.84
N TYR A 358 -15.60 7.63 5.34
CA TYR A 358 -15.02 6.41 5.90
C TYR A 358 -14.78 5.34 4.86
N ALA A 359 -13.88 4.40 5.20
CA ALA A 359 -13.62 3.19 4.44
C ALA A 359 -13.65 1.96 5.35
N LEU A 360 -14.35 0.92 4.91
CA LEU A 360 -14.36 -0.40 5.52
C LEU A 360 -13.59 -1.36 4.62
N THR A 361 -12.70 -2.14 5.20
CA THR A 361 -11.90 -3.13 4.47
C THR A 361 -11.97 -4.47 5.18
N LEU A 362 -12.27 -5.51 4.43
CA LEU A 362 -12.15 -6.91 4.85
C LEU A 362 -11.36 -7.64 3.79
N HIS A 363 -10.26 -8.30 4.16
CA HIS A 363 -9.60 -9.20 3.23
C HIS A 363 -9.08 -10.47 3.90
N LEU A 364 -9.09 -11.55 3.13
CA LEU A 364 -8.49 -12.82 3.46
C LEU A 364 -7.26 -13.00 2.55
N ASN A 365 -6.08 -12.98 3.14
CA ASN A 365 -4.81 -13.18 2.47
C ASN A 365 -4.33 -14.61 2.66
N PHE A 366 -3.86 -15.22 1.58
CA PHE A 366 -3.14 -16.50 1.58
C PHE A 366 -1.80 -16.29 0.86
N ASP A 367 -0.68 -16.59 1.54
CA ASP A 367 0.67 -16.54 0.94
C ASP A 367 1.46 -17.74 1.43
N LYS A 368 1.82 -18.64 0.52
CA LYS A 368 2.57 -19.86 0.85
C LYS A 368 3.55 -20.24 -0.25
N LEU A 369 4.77 -20.56 0.15
CA LEU A 369 5.78 -21.23 -0.69
C LEU A 369 5.75 -22.72 -0.38
N ILE A 370 5.55 -23.56 -1.41
CA ILE A 370 5.46 -25.01 -1.32
C ILE A 370 6.59 -25.60 -2.12
N ARG A 371 7.57 -26.23 -1.47
CA ARG A 371 8.64 -26.94 -2.19
C ARG A 371 8.09 -28.19 -2.87
N LEU A 372 8.30 -28.28 -4.17
CA LEU A 372 7.83 -29.40 -5.01
C LEU A 372 8.93 -30.44 -5.23
N ALA A 373 10.15 -29.99 -5.49
CA ALA A 373 11.29 -30.88 -5.80
C ALA A 373 12.62 -30.17 -5.50
N THR A 374 13.68 -30.94 -5.43
CA THR A 374 15.06 -30.43 -5.44
C THR A 374 15.80 -31.09 -6.60
N VAL A 375 16.27 -30.29 -7.55
CA VAL A 375 17.10 -30.73 -8.65
C VAL A 375 18.53 -30.90 -8.15
N LYS A 376 19.07 -32.12 -8.23
CA LYS A 376 20.48 -32.36 -7.92
C LYS A 376 21.33 -31.72 -9.03
N GLN A 377 22.21 -30.84 -8.60
CA GLN A 377 23.24 -30.26 -9.49
C GLN A 377 24.41 -31.19 -9.67
#